data_34e3909e031480903449b6fda14d8a35
#
_entry.id   34e3909e031480903449b6fda14d8a35
#
_cell.length_a   1.000
_cell.length_b   1.000
_cell.length_c   1.000
_cell.angle_alpha   90.00
_cell.angle_beta   90.00
_cell.angle_gamma   90.00
#
_symmetry.space_group_name_H-M   'P 1'
#
loop_
_entity.id
_entity.type
_entity.pdbx_description
1 polymer ?
#
loop_
_entity_poly.entity_id
_entity_poly.type
_entity_poly.pdbx_seq_one_letter_code
_entity_poly.pdbx_strand_id
1 'polypeptide(L)'
;KDVSGETHIHTMDEGGNEFSQIFLLNPKNGSAKRLSDGESRNGGIVWSDDGTTMAYRSTRRNGRSNDVWVMAPETPESARLVLASPDGSSWGAVDFSPDGSKLLISQYVSVTDSRIYLLDLKTEEYRLVLGDVNVPSVNLPSRFAADGNGFYFTTDADANFRRLAYYAIDSGDVTILTEGIDWDVSGLLMSYDRSRGAFSVNAGGRDQLYLFDPSSQRYK
;
A
#
# COMPACT_ATOMS: atom_id res chain seq x y z
N LYS A 1 0.04 -13.89 1.78
CA LYS A 1 0.04 -14.89 2.85
C LYS A 1 -0.80 -14.36 4.00
N ASP A 2 -1.80 -15.10 4.44
CA ASP A 2 -2.60 -14.74 5.59
C ASP A 2 -1.81 -14.86 6.90
N VAL A 3 -2.41 -14.43 8.02
CA VAL A 3 -1.78 -14.43 9.35
C VAL A 3 -1.40 -15.84 9.81
N SER A 4 -2.22 -16.85 9.50
CA SER A 4 -1.95 -18.25 9.87
C SER A 4 -0.81 -18.85 9.05
N GLY A 5 -0.49 -18.25 7.91
CA GLY A 5 0.46 -18.79 6.96
C GLY A 5 -0.02 -20.01 6.21
N GLU A 6 -1.29 -20.37 6.34
CA GLU A 6 -1.90 -21.52 5.67
C GLU A 6 -2.47 -21.19 4.30
N THR A 7 -2.82 -19.91 4.06
CA THR A 7 -3.38 -19.44 2.81
C THR A 7 -2.35 -18.62 2.03
N HIS A 8 -2.14 -18.97 0.78
CA HIS A 8 -1.20 -18.30 -0.10
C HIS A 8 -1.92 -17.74 -1.30
N ILE A 9 -1.74 -16.44 -1.53
CA ILE A 9 -2.19 -15.80 -2.76
C ILE A 9 -1.01 -15.64 -3.69
N HIS A 10 -1.23 -15.93 -4.97
CA HIS A 10 -0.29 -15.61 -6.01
C HIS A 10 -0.95 -15.03 -7.25
N THR A 11 -0.18 -14.32 -8.05
CA THR A 11 -0.60 -13.84 -9.36
C THR A 11 0.14 -14.60 -10.45
N MET A 12 -0.59 -15.01 -11.47
CA MET A 12 -0.05 -15.62 -12.69
C MET A 12 -0.77 -15.06 -13.90
N ASP A 13 -0.05 -14.91 -14.99
CA ASP A 13 -0.63 -14.67 -16.32
C ASP A 13 -0.60 -15.94 -17.16
N GLU A 14 -1.28 -15.94 -18.27
CA GLU A 14 -1.30 -17.03 -19.22
C GLU A 14 -0.45 -16.68 -20.46
N GLY A 15 0.60 -17.46 -20.66
CA GLY A 15 1.44 -17.32 -21.85
C GLY A 15 2.18 -15.99 -22.01
N GLY A 16 2.39 -15.25 -20.92
CA GLY A 16 3.07 -13.95 -20.93
C GLY A 16 2.21 -12.79 -21.44
N ASN A 17 0.88 -12.90 -21.35
CA ASN A 17 -0.05 -11.88 -21.80
C ASN A 17 -0.17 -10.66 -20.86
N GLU A 18 0.50 -10.71 -19.69
CA GLU A 18 0.48 -9.66 -18.65
C GLU A 18 -0.89 -9.37 -18.02
N PHE A 19 -1.90 -10.21 -18.29
CA PHE A 19 -3.22 -10.15 -17.65
C PHE A 19 -3.22 -11.04 -16.41
N SER A 20 -2.42 -10.64 -15.41
CA SER A 20 -2.26 -11.42 -14.17
C SER A 20 -3.57 -11.67 -13.47
N GLN A 21 -3.82 -12.94 -13.15
CA GLN A 21 -4.96 -13.41 -12.39
C GLN A 21 -4.54 -13.74 -10.97
N ILE A 22 -5.46 -13.57 -10.02
CA ILE A 22 -5.25 -13.85 -8.60
C ILE A 22 -5.69 -15.28 -8.32
N PHE A 23 -4.84 -16.05 -7.65
CA PHE A 23 -5.10 -17.44 -7.27
C PHE A 23 -4.88 -17.65 -5.78
N LEU A 24 -5.76 -18.44 -5.18
CA LEU A 24 -5.62 -18.98 -3.84
C LEU A 24 -4.97 -20.36 -3.94
N LEU A 25 -3.78 -20.52 -3.38
CA LEU A 25 -3.06 -21.79 -3.33
C LEU A 25 -3.33 -22.51 -2.04
N ASN A 26 -3.69 -23.78 -2.14
CA ASN A 26 -3.69 -24.70 -1.01
C ASN A 26 -2.30 -25.36 -0.91
N PRO A 27 -1.48 -25.04 0.10
CA PRO A 27 -0.13 -25.57 0.21
C PRO A 27 -0.09 -27.07 0.55
N LYS A 28 -1.20 -27.64 1.06
CA LYS A 28 -1.27 -29.05 1.47
C LYS A 28 -1.36 -30.00 0.27
N ASN A 29 -2.02 -29.57 -0.80
CA ASN A 29 -2.25 -30.42 -1.98
C ASN A 29 -1.81 -29.77 -3.30
N GLY A 30 -1.29 -28.53 -3.26
CA GLY A 30 -0.83 -27.78 -4.43
C GLY A 30 -1.94 -27.28 -5.36
N SER A 31 -3.23 -27.45 -4.99
CA SER A 31 -4.31 -26.93 -5.82
C SER A 31 -4.37 -25.40 -5.78
N ALA A 32 -4.69 -24.79 -6.92
CA ALA A 32 -4.89 -23.36 -7.05
C ALA A 32 -6.32 -23.05 -7.53
N LYS A 33 -7.05 -22.22 -6.77
CA LYS A 33 -8.37 -21.71 -7.12
C LYS A 33 -8.24 -20.28 -7.62
N ARG A 34 -8.71 -19.99 -8.84
CA ARG A 34 -8.74 -18.62 -9.34
C ARG A 34 -9.80 -17.81 -8.60
N LEU A 35 -9.42 -16.60 -8.16
CA LEU A 35 -10.27 -15.65 -7.43
C LEU A 35 -10.74 -14.48 -8.31
N SER A 36 -9.97 -14.14 -9.35
CA SER A 36 -10.29 -13.05 -10.27
C SER A 36 -11.06 -13.54 -11.50
N ASP A 37 -11.53 -12.61 -12.33
CA ASP A 37 -12.46 -12.85 -13.45
C ASP A 37 -11.88 -13.65 -14.63
N GLY A 38 -10.56 -13.71 -14.75
CA GLY A 38 -9.89 -14.40 -15.85
C GLY A 38 -9.55 -13.51 -17.04
N GLU A 39 -10.00 -12.27 -17.07
CA GLU A 39 -9.91 -11.37 -18.22
C GLU A 39 -9.15 -10.08 -17.92
N SER A 40 -9.23 -9.60 -16.66
CA SER A 40 -8.68 -8.31 -16.24
C SER A 40 -7.23 -8.42 -15.82
N ARG A 41 -6.53 -7.27 -15.79
CA ARG A 41 -5.24 -7.16 -15.12
C ARG A 41 -5.46 -6.93 -13.63
N ASN A 42 -4.81 -7.73 -12.80
CA ASN A 42 -4.93 -7.66 -11.36
C ASN A 42 -3.55 -7.64 -10.70
N GLY A 43 -3.44 -7.00 -9.52
CA GLY A 43 -2.18 -6.96 -8.77
C GLY A 43 -2.25 -6.03 -7.56
N GLY A 44 -1.08 -5.74 -6.95
CA GLY A 44 -1.01 -4.84 -5.80
C GLY A 44 -1.83 -5.32 -4.61
N ILE A 45 -1.67 -6.60 -4.25
CA ILE A 45 -2.46 -7.26 -3.21
C ILE A 45 -1.93 -6.88 -1.83
N VAL A 46 -2.81 -6.41 -0.97
CA VAL A 46 -2.55 -6.17 0.45
C VAL A 46 -3.61 -6.85 1.31
N TRP A 47 -3.22 -7.26 2.53
CA TRP A 47 -4.07 -7.99 3.46
C TRP A 47 -4.45 -7.15 4.66
N SER A 48 -5.68 -7.33 5.14
CA SER A 48 -6.05 -6.90 6.49
C SER A 48 -5.24 -7.67 7.54
N ASP A 49 -5.03 -7.06 8.69
CA ASP A 49 -4.22 -7.68 9.77
C ASP A 49 -4.85 -8.96 10.32
N ASP A 50 -6.17 -9.14 10.23
CA ASP A 50 -6.87 -10.36 10.61
C ASP A 50 -6.80 -11.48 9.54
N GLY A 51 -6.25 -11.17 8.35
CA GLY A 51 -6.11 -12.12 7.25
C GLY A 51 -7.42 -12.51 6.56
N THR A 52 -8.55 -11.86 6.87
CA THR A 52 -9.86 -12.22 6.32
C THR A 52 -10.21 -11.51 5.04
N THR A 53 -9.59 -10.34 4.80
CA THR A 53 -9.89 -9.47 3.65
C THR A 53 -8.60 -9.11 2.94
N MET A 54 -8.66 -9.04 1.62
CA MET A 54 -7.59 -8.46 0.81
C MET A 54 -8.11 -7.31 -0.04
N ALA A 55 -7.27 -6.31 -0.26
CA ALA A 55 -7.46 -5.28 -1.26
C ALA A 55 -6.51 -5.53 -2.43
N TYR A 56 -6.96 -5.20 -3.64
CA TYR A 56 -6.17 -5.36 -4.85
C TYR A 56 -6.59 -4.34 -5.91
N ARG A 57 -5.71 -4.07 -6.84
CA ARG A 57 -6.08 -3.28 -8.03
C ARG A 57 -6.52 -4.19 -9.15
N SER A 58 -7.53 -3.74 -9.93
CA SER A 58 -8.03 -4.46 -11.08
C SER A 58 -8.55 -3.53 -12.17
N THR A 59 -8.35 -3.92 -13.42
CA THR A 59 -8.95 -3.23 -14.57
C THR A 59 -10.35 -3.73 -14.91
N ARG A 60 -10.95 -4.56 -14.06
CA ARG A 60 -12.22 -5.27 -14.28
C ARG A 60 -13.38 -4.38 -14.69
N ARG A 61 -13.44 -3.13 -14.19
CA ARG A 61 -14.56 -2.23 -14.48
C ARG A 61 -14.63 -1.81 -15.95
N ASN A 62 -13.49 -1.54 -16.59
CA ASN A 62 -13.47 -0.98 -17.95
C ASN A 62 -12.28 -1.42 -18.82
N GLY A 63 -11.49 -2.38 -18.37
CA GLY A 63 -10.32 -2.92 -19.08
C GLY A 63 -9.09 -2.01 -19.09
N ARG A 64 -9.12 -0.83 -18.43
CA ARG A 64 -8.06 0.19 -18.50
C ARG A 64 -7.62 0.75 -17.15
N SER A 65 -8.58 1.22 -16.36
CA SER A 65 -8.30 1.94 -15.10
C SER A 65 -7.96 0.95 -13.99
N ASN A 66 -6.90 1.25 -13.25
CA ASN A 66 -6.57 0.51 -12.03
C ASN A 66 -7.47 0.99 -10.90
N ASP A 67 -8.54 0.27 -10.69
CA ASP A 67 -9.49 0.51 -9.60
C ASP A 67 -9.10 -0.31 -8.36
N VAL A 68 -9.49 0.14 -7.18
CA VAL A 68 -9.28 -0.59 -5.93
C VAL A 68 -10.51 -1.43 -5.61
N TRP A 69 -10.27 -2.72 -5.44
CA TRP A 69 -11.26 -3.72 -5.08
C TRP A 69 -10.91 -4.36 -3.74
N VAL A 70 -11.91 -4.87 -3.03
CA VAL A 70 -11.71 -5.69 -1.84
C VAL A 70 -12.49 -6.99 -1.98
N MET A 71 -11.96 -8.07 -1.40
CA MET A 71 -12.66 -9.36 -1.31
C MET A 71 -12.20 -10.17 -0.11
N ALA A 72 -13.03 -11.10 0.35
CA ALA A 72 -12.63 -12.20 1.20
C ALA A 72 -12.19 -13.37 0.30
N PRO A 73 -10.93 -13.86 0.33
CA PRO A 73 -10.45 -14.88 -0.60
C PRO A 73 -11.19 -16.21 -0.52
N GLU A 74 -11.73 -16.54 0.64
CA GLU A 74 -12.55 -17.75 0.82
C GLU A 74 -13.89 -17.65 0.08
N THR A 75 -14.38 -16.42 -0.14
CA THR A 75 -15.66 -16.08 -0.77
C THR A 75 -15.42 -15.07 -1.91
N PRO A 76 -14.85 -15.50 -3.08
CA PRO A 76 -14.48 -14.57 -4.17
C PRO A 76 -15.64 -13.74 -4.72
N GLU A 77 -16.88 -14.23 -4.58
CA GLU A 77 -18.11 -13.51 -4.94
C GLU A 77 -18.35 -12.26 -4.05
N SER A 78 -17.66 -12.13 -2.93
CA SER A 78 -17.67 -10.93 -2.09
C SER A 78 -16.91 -9.75 -2.72
N ALA A 79 -16.23 -9.98 -3.86
CA ALA A 79 -15.44 -8.93 -4.52
C ALA A 79 -16.29 -7.71 -4.85
N ARG A 80 -15.90 -6.54 -4.31
CA ARG A 80 -16.57 -5.27 -4.55
C ARG A 80 -15.58 -4.17 -4.88
N LEU A 81 -16.00 -3.25 -5.74
CA LEU A 81 -15.29 -2.03 -6.05
C LEU A 81 -15.42 -1.05 -4.88
N VAL A 82 -14.30 -0.54 -4.36
CA VAL A 82 -14.30 0.44 -3.25
C VAL A 82 -13.75 1.80 -3.67
N LEU A 83 -12.99 1.85 -4.77
CA LEU A 83 -12.55 3.11 -5.37
C LEU A 83 -12.41 2.93 -6.88
N ALA A 84 -13.23 3.65 -7.64
CA ALA A 84 -13.06 3.78 -9.08
C ALA A 84 -12.01 4.88 -9.36
N SER A 85 -10.94 4.54 -10.09
CA SER A 85 -9.95 5.53 -10.52
C SER A 85 -10.62 6.66 -11.30
N PRO A 86 -10.58 7.92 -10.80
CA PRO A 86 -11.36 9.01 -11.42
C PRO A 86 -10.70 9.58 -12.68
N ASP A 87 -9.39 9.39 -12.83
CA ASP A 87 -8.58 10.08 -13.84
C ASP A 87 -7.75 9.13 -14.71
N GLY A 88 -7.86 7.81 -14.47
CA GLY A 88 -7.11 6.80 -15.21
C GLY A 88 -5.63 6.70 -14.85
N SER A 89 -5.13 7.48 -13.87
CA SER A 89 -3.80 7.30 -13.29
C SER A 89 -3.72 6.00 -12.49
N SER A 90 -2.53 5.64 -12.01
CA SER A 90 -2.36 4.39 -11.26
C SER A 90 -2.74 4.58 -9.80
N TRP A 91 -3.84 3.94 -9.40
CA TRP A 91 -4.34 3.92 -8.03
C TRP A 91 -4.14 2.51 -7.43
N GLY A 92 -3.84 2.44 -6.13
CA GLY A 92 -3.68 1.15 -5.46
C GLY A 92 -3.72 1.27 -3.94
N ALA A 93 -4.25 0.23 -3.29
CA ALA A 93 -4.15 0.08 -1.84
C ALA A 93 -2.72 -0.27 -1.46
N VAL A 94 -2.27 0.26 -0.31
CA VAL A 94 -0.93 0.02 0.24
C VAL A 94 -1.00 -0.70 1.57
N ASP A 95 -1.95 -0.33 2.42
CA ASP A 95 -2.12 -0.96 3.74
C ASP A 95 -3.56 -0.80 4.25
N PHE A 96 -4.01 -1.75 5.07
CA PHE A 96 -5.21 -1.62 5.89
C PHE A 96 -4.85 -0.96 7.22
N SER A 97 -5.78 -0.16 7.77
CA SER A 97 -5.70 0.21 9.18
C SER A 97 -5.76 -1.03 10.07
N PRO A 98 -5.17 -1.01 11.28
CA PRO A 98 -5.14 -2.17 12.17
C PRO A 98 -6.52 -2.75 12.50
N ASP A 99 -7.55 -1.91 12.52
CA ASP A 99 -8.95 -2.30 12.73
C ASP A 99 -9.67 -2.74 11.44
N GLY A 100 -8.98 -2.73 10.30
CA GLY A 100 -9.53 -3.10 8.99
C GLY A 100 -10.56 -2.13 8.41
N SER A 101 -10.83 -0.98 9.06
CA SER A 101 -11.88 -0.06 8.64
C SER A 101 -11.49 0.89 7.50
N LYS A 102 -10.18 1.12 7.30
CA LYS A 102 -9.67 2.06 6.32
C LYS A 102 -8.59 1.44 5.43
N LEU A 103 -8.43 2.02 4.25
CA LEU A 103 -7.31 1.76 3.35
C LEU A 103 -6.46 3.01 3.16
N LEU A 104 -5.15 2.81 3.20
CA LEU A 104 -4.17 3.76 2.73
C LEU A 104 -4.01 3.55 1.23
N ILE A 105 -4.29 4.60 0.46
CA ILE A 105 -4.30 4.55 -1.00
C ILE A 105 -3.17 5.41 -1.54
N SER A 106 -2.44 4.90 -2.52
CA SER A 106 -1.47 5.65 -3.32
C SER A 106 -2.06 5.95 -4.70
N GLN A 107 -1.94 7.21 -5.12
CA GLN A 107 -2.09 7.62 -6.51
C GLN A 107 -0.71 7.94 -7.07
N TYR A 108 -0.29 7.21 -8.09
CA TYR A 108 0.93 7.52 -8.84
C TYR A 108 0.55 8.33 -10.09
N VAL A 109 1.00 9.58 -10.15
CA VAL A 109 0.78 10.47 -11.29
C VAL A 109 2.00 10.46 -12.21
N SER A 110 3.21 10.63 -11.64
CA SER A 110 4.48 10.62 -12.35
C SER A 110 5.63 10.23 -11.41
N VAL A 111 6.84 10.15 -11.92
CA VAL A 111 8.06 9.90 -11.11
C VAL A 111 8.34 10.98 -10.06
N THR A 112 7.76 12.18 -10.25
CA THR A 112 7.92 13.34 -9.35
C THR A 112 6.62 13.79 -8.71
N ASP A 113 5.51 13.07 -8.92
CA ASP A 113 4.21 13.39 -8.34
C ASP A 113 3.45 12.13 -7.93
N SER A 114 3.22 11.99 -6.65
CA SER A 114 2.35 10.96 -6.08
C SER A 114 1.61 11.50 -4.86
N ARG A 115 0.42 10.95 -4.62
CA ARG A 115 -0.49 11.45 -3.60
C ARG A 115 -0.98 10.33 -2.72
N ILE A 116 -1.32 10.66 -1.48
CA ILE A 116 -1.84 9.72 -0.50
C ILE A 116 -3.27 10.08 -0.16
N TYR A 117 -4.14 9.07 -0.17
CA TYR A 117 -5.54 9.20 0.23
C TYR A 117 -5.85 8.21 1.36
N LEU A 118 -6.82 8.58 2.18
CA LEU A 118 -7.48 7.67 3.10
C LEU A 118 -8.86 7.34 2.57
N LEU A 119 -9.18 6.06 2.47
CA LEU A 119 -10.48 5.53 2.08
C LEU A 119 -11.12 4.86 3.31
N ASP A 120 -12.34 5.23 3.64
CA ASP A 120 -13.19 4.54 4.62
C ASP A 120 -13.96 3.42 3.93
N LEU A 121 -13.79 2.18 4.39
CA LEU A 121 -14.39 1.00 3.74
C LEU A 121 -15.88 0.83 4.01
N LYS A 122 -16.41 1.52 5.00
CA LYS A 122 -17.84 1.49 5.33
C LYS A 122 -18.65 2.48 4.51
N THR A 123 -18.12 3.71 4.37
CA THR A 123 -18.81 4.78 3.62
C THR A 123 -18.39 4.83 2.15
N GLU A 124 -17.24 4.21 1.82
CA GLU A 124 -16.55 4.29 0.51
C GLU A 124 -16.13 5.73 0.14
N GLU A 125 -16.12 6.62 1.12
CA GLU A 125 -15.61 7.97 0.95
C GLU A 125 -14.07 7.98 1.07
N TYR A 126 -13.43 8.72 0.20
CA TYR A 126 -11.98 8.91 0.26
C TYR A 126 -11.61 10.39 0.24
N ARG A 127 -10.51 10.74 0.89
CA ARG A 127 -9.98 12.09 0.95
C ARG A 127 -8.49 12.13 0.68
N LEU A 128 -8.04 13.15 -0.02
CA LEU A 128 -6.62 13.49 -0.16
C LEU A 128 -6.08 13.87 1.22
N VAL A 129 -4.95 13.30 1.61
CA VAL A 129 -4.27 13.63 2.88
C VAL A 129 -2.88 14.19 2.67
N LEU A 130 -2.18 13.80 1.60
CA LEU A 130 -0.85 14.31 1.26
C LEU A 130 -0.68 14.43 -0.25
N GLY A 131 0.08 15.45 -0.63
CA GLY A 131 0.28 15.88 -2.01
C GLY A 131 -0.65 17.02 -2.41
N ASP A 132 -0.23 17.79 -3.40
CA ASP A 132 -1.00 18.93 -3.96
C ASP A 132 -1.06 18.79 -5.47
N VAL A 133 -2.24 19.02 -6.04
CA VAL A 133 -2.44 18.97 -7.51
C VAL A 133 -1.66 20.06 -8.26
N ASN A 134 -1.31 21.15 -7.59
CA ASN A 134 -0.62 22.31 -8.16
C ASN A 134 0.88 22.33 -7.85
N VAL A 135 1.33 21.57 -6.84
CA VAL A 135 2.72 21.53 -6.39
C VAL A 135 3.16 20.06 -6.34
N PRO A 136 3.71 19.54 -7.45
CA PRO A 136 4.13 18.15 -7.52
C PRO A 136 5.16 17.81 -6.45
N SER A 137 4.97 16.69 -5.78
CA SER A 137 5.92 16.08 -4.83
C SER A 137 5.69 14.60 -4.77
N VAL A 138 6.74 13.87 -4.42
CA VAL A 138 6.64 12.42 -4.20
C VAL A 138 6.15 12.17 -2.79
N ASN A 139 5.02 11.49 -2.64
CA ASN A 139 4.47 11.04 -1.37
C ASN A 139 4.14 9.56 -1.47
N LEU A 140 4.98 8.71 -0.88
CA LEU A 140 4.84 7.25 -0.97
C LEU A 140 4.42 6.69 0.38
N PRO A 141 3.19 6.19 0.51
CA PRO A 141 2.72 5.59 1.75
C PRO A 141 3.44 4.26 2.03
N SER A 142 3.64 3.95 3.31
CA SER A 142 4.23 2.67 3.75
C SER A 142 3.24 1.85 4.56
N ARG A 143 2.98 2.22 5.81
CA ARG A 143 2.07 1.49 6.69
C ARG A 143 1.41 2.38 7.73
N PHE A 144 0.21 2.00 8.18
CA PHE A 144 -0.37 2.57 9.38
C PHE A 144 0.51 2.28 10.61
N ALA A 145 0.48 3.18 11.57
CA ALA A 145 0.98 2.92 12.92
C ALA A 145 0.12 1.84 13.61
N ALA A 146 0.70 1.16 14.61
CA ALA A 146 0.02 0.07 15.30
C ALA A 146 -1.28 0.47 16.02
N ASP A 147 -1.37 1.73 16.44
CA ASP A 147 -2.56 2.30 17.09
C ASP A 147 -3.63 2.81 16.10
N GLY A 148 -3.32 2.82 14.80
CA GLY A 148 -4.21 3.33 13.76
C GLY A 148 -4.36 4.85 13.71
N ASN A 149 -3.68 5.61 14.59
CA ASN A 149 -3.82 7.07 14.71
C ASN A 149 -3.03 7.85 13.64
N GLY A 150 -2.22 7.15 12.86
CA GLY A 150 -1.44 7.75 11.80
C GLY A 150 -0.80 6.69 10.90
N PHE A 151 0.04 7.15 9.99
CA PHE A 151 0.78 6.28 9.10
C PHE A 151 2.15 6.86 8.75
N TYR A 152 3.04 5.98 8.34
CA TYR A 152 4.38 6.33 7.86
C TYR A 152 4.38 6.43 6.34
N PHE A 153 5.17 7.36 5.82
CA PHE A 153 5.35 7.58 4.39
C PHE A 153 6.72 8.20 4.11
N THR A 154 7.15 8.22 2.85
CA THR A 154 8.30 9.00 2.42
C THR A 154 7.86 10.15 1.55
N THR A 155 8.53 11.30 1.68
CA THR A 155 8.21 12.51 0.91
C THR A 155 9.45 13.33 0.60
N ASP A 156 9.47 13.99 -0.58
CA ASP A 156 10.43 15.01 -0.97
C ASP A 156 9.82 16.44 -0.92
N ALA A 157 8.60 16.57 -0.40
CA ALA A 157 7.97 17.88 -0.24
C ALA A 157 8.88 18.81 0.57
N ASP A 158 9.14 20.00 0.01
CA ASP A 158 10.03 21.02 0.59
C ASP A 158 11.46 20.55 0.89
N ALA A 159 11.97 19.55 0.14
CA ALA A 159 13.30 18.99 0.34
C ALA A 159 13.95 18.53 -0.96
N ASN A 160 15.30 18.42 -0.93
CA ASN A 160 16.07 17.85 -2.05
C ASN A 160 16.07 16.31 -2.06
N PHE A 161 15.82 15.69 -0.92
CA PHE A 161 15.83 14.24 -0.74
C PHE A 161 14.53 13.78 -0.11
N ARG A 162 14.12 12.55 -0.45
CA ARG A 162 12.96 11.92 0.20
C ARG A 162 13.30 11.57 1.65
N ARG A 163 12.43 11.98 2.54
CA ARG A 163 12.55 11.78 3.98
C ARG A 163 11.44 10.86 4.48
N LEU A 164 11.74 10.02 5.45
CA LEU A 164 10.72 9.30 6.20
C LEU A 164 9.96 10.28 7.09
N ALA A 165 8.65 10.17 7.08
CA ALA A 165 7.75 11.02 7.83
C ALA A 165 6.59 10.22 8.44
N TYR A 166 5.94 10.82 9.43
CA TYR A 166 4.72 10.35 10.06
C TYR A 166 3.60 11.37 9.85
N TYR A 167 2.42 10.90 9.48
CA TYR A 167 1.20 11.70 9.37
C TYR A 167 0.22 11.31 10.47
N ALA A 168 -0.22 12.28 11.29
CA ALA A 168 -1.25 12.09 12.31
C ALA A 168 -2.62 12.35 11.70
N ILE A 169 -3.52 11.36 11.74
CA ILE A 169 -4.81 11.39 11.02
C ILE A 169 -5.77 12.45 11.57
N ASP A 170 -5.81 12.60 12.88
CA ASP A 170 -6.77 13.48 13.56
C ASP A 170 -6.40 14.96 13.40
N SER A 171 -5.11 15.31 13.57
CA SER A 171 -4.64 16.69 13.47
C SER A 171 -4.25 17.11 12.05
N GLY A 172 -3.88 16.14 11.20
CA GLY A 172 -3.30 16.41 9.88
C GLY A 172 -1.82 16.82 9.92
N ASP A 173 -1.18 16.70 11.09
CA ASP A 173 0.22 17.09 11.26
C ASP A 173 1.18 16.10 10.60
N VAL A 174 2.24 16.64 10.00
CA VAL A 174 3.36 15.89 9.44
C VAL A 174 4.59 16.08 10.33
N THR A 175 5.19 14.98 10.74
CA THR A 175 6.47 14.95 11.46
C THR A 175 7.53 14.29 10.60
N ILE A 176 8.58 15.03 10.25
CA ILE A 176 9.74 14.47 9.54
C ILE A 176 10.63 13.71 10.53
N LEU A 177 10.97 12.46 10.21
CA LEU A 177 11.70 11.56 11.11
C LEU A 177 13.18 11.43 10.76
N THR A 178 13.57 11.79 9.53
CA THR A 178 14.95 11.59 9.02
C THR A 178 15.57 12.88 8.48
N GLU A 179 15.37 14.02 9.19
CA GLU A 179 15.94 15.33 8.77
C GLU A 179 17.48 15.33 8.64
N GLY A 180 18.18 14.49 9.38
CA GLY A 180 19.65 14.41 9.36
C GLY A 180 20.23 13.49 8.29
N ILE A 181 19.44 13.01 7.34
CA ILE A 181 19.89 12.14 6.25
C ILE A 181 19.83 12.91 4.93
N ASP A 182 21.01 13.22 4.36
CA ASP A 182 21.14 13.95 3.09
C ASP A 182 21.14 13.01 1.86
N TRP A 183 20.24 12.02 1.87
CA TRP A 183 20.03 11.03 0.81
C TRP A 183 18.59 10.53 0.81
N ASP A 184 18.13 10.03 -0.33
CA ASP A 184 16.77 9.48 -0.45
C ASP A 184 16.54 8.26 0.45
N VAL A 185 15.55 8.34 1.32
CA VAL A 185 15.00 7.18 2.01
C VAL A 185 14.15 6.39 1.02
N SER A 186 14.45 5.09 0.86
CA SER A 186 13.83 4.24 -0.15
C SER A 186 12.46 3.68 0.24
N GLY A 187 12.03 3.87 1.48
CA GLY A 187 10.75 3.41 2.01
C GLY A 187 10.93 2.65 3.32
N LEU A 188 9.87 2.51 4.06
CA LEU A 188 9.84 1.81 5.35
C LEU A 188 9.17 0.45 5.19
N LEU A 189 9.88 -0.60 5.57
CA LEU A 189 9.32 -1.93 5.79
C LEU A 189 9.06 -2.09 7.28
N MET A 190 7.92 -2.68 7.63
CA MET A 190 7.57 -2.93 9.04
C MET A 190 7.32 -4.42 9.28
N SER A 191 7.60 -4.85 10.51
CA SER A 191 7.17 -6.16 11.00
C SER A 191 5.64 -6.28 10.93
N TYR A 192 5.16 -7.51 10.93
CA TYR A 192 3.73 -7.78 10.85
C TYR A 192 2.95 -7.11 11.99
N ASP A 193 3.46 -7.19 13.20
CA ASP A 193 2.90 -6.58 14.42
C ASP A 193 3.16 -5.07 14.53
N ARG A 194 3.76 -4.46 13.49
CA ARG A 194 4.09 -3.04 13.40
C ARG A 194 5.00 -2.53 14.54
N SER A 195 5.62 -3.43 15.31
CA SER A 195 6.48 -3.07 16.45
C SER A 195 7.90 -2.69 16.05
N ARG A 196 8.32 -3.02 14.84
CA ARG A 196 9.66 -2.76 14.31
C ARG A 196 9.62 -2.37 12.84
N GLY A 197 10.57 -1.55 12.45
CA GLY A 197 10.74 -1.17 11.05
C GLY A 197 12.20 -1.19 10.61
N ALA A 198 12.38 -1.11 9.31
CA ALA A 198 13.67 -0.90 8.68
C ALA A 198 13.50 -0.11 7.39
N PHE A 199 14.45 0.75 7.08
CA PHE A 199 14.51 1.46 5.81
C PHE A 199 15.96 1.47 5.29
N SER A 200 16.13 1.68 4.00
CA SER A 200 17.45 1.83 3.40
C SER A 200 17.63 3.20 2.77
N VAL A 201 18.89 3.58 2.64
CA VAL A 201 19.34 4.82 2.03
C VAL A 201 20.49 4.49 1.11
N ASN A 202 20.45 4.92 -0.15
CA ASN A 202 21.59 4.81 -1.05
C ASN A 202 22.50 6.04 -0.91
N ALA A 203 23.55 5.91 -0.10
CA ALA A 203 24.50 6.97 0.17
C ALA A 203 25.74 6.82 -0.73
N GLY A 204 25.76 7.54 -1.86
CA GLY A 204 26.88 7.53 -2.79
C GLY A 204 27.18 6.15 -3.41
N GLY A 205 26.15 5.38 -3.75
CA GLY A 205 26.26 4.06 -4.36
C GLY A 205 26.43 2.91 -3.35
N ARG A 206 26.21 3.18 -2.07
CA ARG A 206 26.23 2.16 -1.00
C ARG A 206 24.90 2.19 -0.26
N ASP A 207 24.24 1.05 -0.18
CA ASP A 207 23.03 0.92 0.60
C ASP A 207 23.37 0.82 2.09
N GLN A 208 22.78 1.71 2.87
CA GLN A 208 22.83 1.72 4.33
C GLN A 208 21.46 1.31 4.87
N LEU A 209 21.44 0.32 5.76
CA LEU A 209 20.24 -0.15 6.41
C LEU A 209 20.11 0.50 7.79
N TYR A 210 18.94 1.04 8.05
CA TYR A 210 18.55 1.62 9.33
C TYR A 210 17.44 0.81 9.97
N LEU A 211 17.58 0.52 11.26
CA LEU A 211 16.51 -0.07 12.06
C LEU A 211 15.68 1.05 12.68
N PHE A 212 14.37 0.95 12.54
CA PHE A 212 13.42 1.93 13.02
C PHE A 212 12.56 1.37 14.16
N ASP A 213 12.45 2.12 15.23
CA ASP A 213 11.58 1.84 16.37
C ASP A 213 10.33 2.74 16.29
N PRO A 214 9.16 2.20 15.93
CA PRO A 214 7.93 2.97 15.80
C PRO A 214 7.46 3.59 17.14
N SER A 215 7.75 2.96 18.27
CA SER A 215 7.30 3.44 19.59
C SER A 215 7.98 4.73 20.02
N SER A 216 9.25 4.90 19.66
CA SER A 216 10.03 6.10 19.93
C SER A 216 10.20 7.01 18.71
N GLN A 217 9.77 6.54 17.53
CA GLN A 217 9.99 7.18 16.24
C GLN A 217 11.47 7.50 15.96
N ARG A 218 12.37 6.62 16.41
CA ARG A 218 13.82 6.76 16.25
C ARG A 218 14.41 5.64 15.38
N TYR A 219 15.54 5.94 14.79
CA TYR A 219 16.31 4.97 13.97
C TYR A 219 17.77 4.92 14.41
N LYS A 220 18.47 3.85 14.05
CA LYS A 220 19.90 3.65 14.28
C LYS A 220 20.55 2.85 13.16
#